data_d670af73f8681a80723fb7a7a8983a23
#
_entry.id   d670af73f8681a80723fb7a7a8983a23
#
_cell.length_a   1.000
_cell.length_b   1.000
_cell.length_c   1.000
_cell.angle_alpha   90.00
_cell.angle_beta   90.00
_cell.angle_gamma   90.00
#
_symmetry.space_group_name_H-M   'P 1'
#
loop_
_entity.id
_entity.type
_entity.pdbx_description
1 polymer ?
#
loop_
_entity_poly.entity_id
_entity_poly.type
_entity_poly.pdbx_seq_one_letter_code
_entity_poly.pdbx_strand_id
1 'polypeptide(L)'
;VDTHAPDGFRIFPTTHSSLTIIKALTNEMTKIGIEIKCGEKVESLLHIDSKVSGLKTQNDIFYSSNIVLATGGLGYPVLGAEGQGHTMAEDIGHKITELHPAMMPLKTKETWVANCRADTIAKVELRVNLKKHKKLKEKGDLIFTKTGIRGPVVLDFAREVTPLLEKYGEVPLLLNLTKGMNEESIRE
;
A
#
# COMPACT_ATOMS: atom_id res chain seq x y z
N VAL A 1 19.91 0.27 14.61
CA VAL A 1 18.75 -0.50 15.15
C VAL A 1 19.00 -1.97 14.89
N ASP A 2 18.95 -2.78 15.94
CA ASP A 2 19.07 -4.23 15.83
C ASP A 2 17.79 -4.79 15.18
N THR A 3 17.99 -5.70 14.21
CA THR A 3 16.91 -6.25 13.41
C THR A 3 16.97 -7.78 13.36
N HIS A 4 15.84 -8.41 13.05
CA HIS A 4 15.74 -9.84 12.78
C HIS A 4 14.76 -10.09 11.64
N ALA A 5 14.90 -11.25 10.98
CA ALA A 5 14.04 -11.67 9.87
C ALA A 5 13.48 -13.08 10.20
N PRO A 6 12.35 -13.17 10.91
CA PRO A 6 11.82 -14.46 11.40
C PRO A 6 11.41 -15.41 10.27
N ASP A 7 11.06 -14.88 9.11
CA ASP A 7 10.68 -15.63 7.92
C ASP A 7 11.75 -15.59 6.81
N GLY A 8 12.94 -15.04 7.10
CA GLY A 8 14.04 -14.85 6.14
C GLY A 8 13.81 -13.79 5.09
N PHE A 9 12.67 -13.10 5.12
CA PHE A 9 12.27 -12.13 4.10
C PHE A 9 11.90 -10.76 4.69
N ARG A 10 10.99 -10.71 5.67
CA ARG A 10 10.56 -9.47 6.31
C ARG A 10 11.49 -9.12 7.47
N ILE A 11 11.98 -7.90 7.49
CA ILE A 11 12.90 -7.41 8.52
C ILE A 11 12.12 -6.57 9.53
N PHE A 12 12.28 -6.90 10.80
CA PHE A 12 11.66 -6.20 11.92
C PHE A 12 12.72 -5.75 12.94
N PRO A 13 12.47 -4.66 13.69
CA PRO A 13 13.31 -4.34 14.86
C PRO A 13 13.15 -5.45 15.91
N THR A 14 14.23 -5.80 16.58
CA THR A 14 14.23 -6.82 17.66
C THR A 14 13.25 -6.48 18.80
N THR A 15 12.96 -5.21 18.98
CA THR A 15 11.98 -4.70 19.95
C THR A 15 10.52 -4.92 19.55
N HIS A 16 10.24 -5.34 18.31
CA HIS A 16 8.90 -5.44 17.72
C HIS A 16 8.07 -4.14 17.81
N SER A 17 8.72 -2.99 17.95
CA SER A 17 8.07 -1.69 18.08
C SER A 17 8.49 -0.72 16.98
N SER A 18 7.52 -0.15 16.28
CA SER A 18 7.76 0.92 15.29
C SER A 18 8.38 2.17 15.92
N LEU A 19 8.16 2.41 17.21
CA LEU A 19 8.77 3.52 17.94
C LEU A 19 10.30 3.44 17.96
N THR A 20 10.87 2.26 17.90
CA THR A 20 12.33 2.08 17.81
C THR A 20 12.88 2.69 16.54
N ILE A 21 12.18 2.49 15.43
CA ILE A 21 12.55 3.05 14.11
C ILE A 21 12.39 4.58 14.13
N ILE A 22 11.24 5.06 14.63
CA ILE A 22 10.97 6.50 14.73
C ILE A 22 12.06 7.19 15.57
N LYS A 23 12.38 6.66 16.75
CA LYS A 23 13.42 7.21 17.63
C LYS A 23 14.81 7.21 16.96
N ALA A 24 15.16 6.13 16.27
CA ALA A 24 16.45 6.05 15.59
C ALA A 24 16.58 7.12 14.50
N LEU A 25 15.53 7.30 13.68
CA LEU A 25 15.50 8.30 12.62
C LEU A 25 15.52 9.72 13.19
N THR A 26 14.66 10.04 14.18
CA THR A 26 14.60 11.38 14.76
C THR A 26 15.88 11.75 15.50
N ASN A 27 16.53 10.81 16.18
CA ASN A 27 17.83 11.05 16.83
C ASN A 27 18.91 11.37 15.78
N GLU A 28 18.97 10.65 14.67
CA GLU A 28 19.93 10.93 13.62
C GLU A 28 19.65 12.28 12.94
N MET A 29 18.40 12.60 12.67
CA MET A 29 18.00 13.93 12.15
C MET A 29 18.46 15.05 13.07
N THR A 30 18.25 14.93 14.37
CA THR A 30 18.72 15.92 15.35
C THR A 30 20.25 16.04 15.35
N LYS A 31 20.95 14.91 15.31
CA LYS A 31 22.42 14.86 15.31
C LYS A 31 23.05 15.57 14.11
N ILE A 32 22.43 15.47 12.94
CA ILE A 32 22.89 16.13 11.70
C ILE A 32 22.27 17.51 11.47
N GLY A 33 21.55 18.04 12.47
CA GLY A 33 21.05 19.42 12.47
C GLY A 33 19.77 19.64 11.65
N ILE A 34 18.98 18.58 11.38
CA ILE A 34 17.70 18.74 10.70
C ILE A 34 16.66 19.24 11.72
N GLU A 35 16.04 20.37 11.42
CA GLU A 35 14.95 20.91 12.19
C GLU A 35 13.63 20.20 11.85
N ILE A 36 12.92 19.69 12.86
CA ILE A 36 11.61 19.06 12.73
C ILE A 36 10.56 20.00 13.31
N LYS A 37 9.64 20.48 12.46
CA LYS A 37 8.51 21.32 12.88
C LYS A 37 7.24 20.48 12.90
N CYS A 38 6.73 20.21 14.10
CA CYS A 38 5.45 19.53 14.30
C CYS A 38 4.32 20.55 14.45
N GLY A 39 3.09 20.14 14.07
CA GLY A 39 1.93 21.05 14.15
C GLY A 39 1.87 22.08 13.02
N GLU A 40 2.75 21.98 12.02
CA GLU A 40 2.80 22.86 10.84
C GLU A 40 2.12 22.17 9.66
N LYS A 41 0.85 22.45 9.47
CA LYS A 41 0.12 21.94 8.31
C LYS A 41 0.48 22.76 7.06
N VAL A 42 1.08 22.14 6.07
CA VAL A 42 1.38 22.78 4.78
C VAL A 42 0.09 22.96 4.00
N GLU A 43 -0.17 24.19 3.54
CA GLU A 43 -1.36 24.56 2.77
C GLU A 43 -1.09 24.59 1.27
N SER A 44 0.08 25.10 0.86
CA SER A 44 0.42 25.24 -0.56
C SER A 44 1.92 25.30 -0.80
N LEU A 45 2.32 24.99 -2.02
CA LEU A 45 3.66 25.25 -2.52
C LEU A 45 3.70 26.66 -3.16
N LEU A 46 4.81 27.36 -2.96
CA LEU A 46 5.10 28.62 -3.61
C LEU A 46 5.97 28.39 -4.83
N HIS A 47 5.64 29.04 -5.94
CA HIS A 47 6.43 28.93 -7.17
C HIS A 47 6.46 30.29 -7.91
N ILE A 48 7.56 30.52 -8.64
CA ILE A 48 7.77 31.68 -9.51
C ILE A 48 8.33 31.13 -10.81
N ASP A 49 7.77 31.48 -11.93
CA ASP A 49 8.23 31.05 -13.27
C ASP A 49 8.46 29.53 -13.38
N SER A 50 7.49 28.75 -12.91
CA SER A 50 7.54 27.26 -12.89
C SER A 50 8.68 26.66 -12.04
N LYS A 51 9.29 27.47 -11.16
CA LYS A 51 10.26 26.99 -10.17
C LYS A 51 9.70 27.11 -8.77
N VAL A 52 9.84 26.04 -7.99
CA VAL A 52 9.45 26.09 -6.57
C VAL A 52 10.33 27.11 -5.84
N SER A 53 9.73 27.90 -4.98
CA SER A 53 10.41 28.95 -4.20
C SER A 53 10.19 28.82 -2.69
N GLY A 54 9.26 27.97 -2.26
CA GLY A 54 8.96 27.76 -0.86
C GLY A 54 7.65 27.01 -0.66
N LEU A 55 7.19 27.01 0.58
CA LEU A 55 5.87 26.51 0.98
C LEU A 55 5.24 27.43 2.02
N LYS A 56 3.91 27.39 2.07
CA LYS A 56 3.11 28.11 3.06
C LYS A 56 2.46 27.08 4.00
N THR A 57 2.56 27.33 5.31
CA THR A 57 1.81 26.60 6.33
C THR A 57 0.68 27.48 6.88
N GLN A 58 -0.10 26.97 7.81
CA GLN A 58 -1.11 27.76 8.51
C GLN A 58 -0.49 28.92 9.30
N ASN A 59 0.75 28.80 9.76
CA ASN A 59 1.38 29.74 10.70
C ASN A 59 2.51 30.55 10.05
N ASP A 60 3.19 30.03 9.02
CA ASP A 60 4.43 30.61 8.52
C ASP A 60 4.66 30.33 7.02
N ILE A 61 5.68 30.98 6.46
CA ILE A 61 6.17 30.77 5.11
C ILE A 61 7.63 30.35 5.17
N PHE A 62 7.96 29.25 4.51
CA PHE A 62 9.32 28.73 4.41
C PHE A 62 9.82 28.83 2.96
N TYR A 63 10.96 29.46 2.75
CA TYR A 63 11.57 29.64 1.44
C TYR A 63 12.62 28.55 1.20
N SER A 64 12.56 27.90 0.03
CA SER A 64 13.53 26.91 -0.41
C SER A 64 13.45 26.73 -1.92
N SER A 65 14.62 26.54 -2.55
CA SER A 65 14.68 26.21 -3.98
C SER A 65 14.42 24.73 -4.27
N ASN A 66 14.37 23.88 -3.26
CA ASN A 66 14.14 22.44 -3.39
C ASN A 66 13.17 21.98 -2.31
N ILE A 67 12.12 21.27 -2.71
CA ILE A 67 11.12 20.72 -1.80
C ILE A 67 10.87 19.27 -2.15
N VAL A 68 10.79 18.41 -1.14
CA VAL A 68 10.40 17.02 -1.27
C VAL A 68 9.00 16.84 -0.69
N LEU A 69 8.04 16.45 -1.54
CA LEU A 69 6.70 16.05 -1.10
C LEU A 69 6.73 14.59 -0.66
N ALA A 70 6.65 14.36 0.64
CA ALA A 70 6.66 13.03 1.25
C ALA A 70 5.41 12.82 2.14
N THR A 71 4.26 13.32 1.69
CA THR A 71 3.00 13.40 2.44
C THR A 71 2.23 12.08 2.54
N GLY A 72 2.74 11.02 1.93
CA GLY A 72 2.01 9.76 1.79
C GLY A 72 0.90 9.85 0.72
N GLY A 73 0.09 8.82 0.61
CA GLY A 73 -1.03 8.73 -0.32
C GLY A 73 -2.39 8.89 0.37
N LEU A 74 -3.36 8.00 0.02
CA LEU A 74 -4.73 8.00 0.56
C LEU A 74 -5.01 6.83 1.52
N GLY A 75 -4.00 6.00 1.82
CA GLY A 75 -4.22 4.71 2.49
C GLY A 75 -4.48 4.78 3.99
N TYR A 76 -4.04 5.83 4.68
CA TYR A 76 -4.14 5.95 6.13
C TYR A 76 -4.47 7.39 6.56
N PRO A 77 -5.69 7.87 6.35
CA PRO A 77 -6.08 9.25 6.69
C PRO A 77 -5.92 9.56 8.19
N VAL A 78 -6.13 8.57 9.08
CA VAL A 78 -5.89 8.72 10.53
C VAL A 78 -4.43 9.06 10.87
N LEU A 79 -3.49 8.78 9.97
CA LEU A 79 -2.06 9.12 10.10
C LEU A 79 -1.66 10.31 9.24
N GLY A 80 -2.63 11.06 8.71
CA GLY A 80 -2.41 12.24 7.88
C GLY A 80 -2.20 11.97 6.39
N ALA A 81 -2.35 10.72 5.92
CA ALA A 81 -2.24 10.37 4.50
C ALA A 81 -3.58 10.63 3.78
N GLU A 82 -3.92 11.90 3.56
CA GLU A 82 -5.19 12.39 3.01
C GLU A 82 -5.10 12.82 1.54
N GLY A 83 -3.96 12.62 0.89
CA GLY A 83 -3.75 12.95 -0.52
C GLY A 83 -3.37 14.41 -0.80
N GLN A 84 -3.11 15.23 0.20
CA GLN A 84 -2.78 16.65 0.05
C GLN A 84 -1.58 16.90 -0.88
N GLY A 85 -0.57 16.01 -0.87
CA GLY A 85 0.57 16.14 -1.78
C GLY A 85 0.20 16.01 -3.24
N HIS A 86 -0.83 15.21 -3.59
CA HIS A 86 -1.34 15.15 -4.95
C HIS A 86 -1.96 16.47 -5.38
N THR A 87 -2.82 17.07 -4.54
CA THR A 87 -3.42 18.38 -4.78
C THR A 87 -2.35 19.47 -4.93
N MET A 88 -1.36 19.50 -4.03
CA MET A 88 -0.26 20.46 -4.13
C MET A 88 0.55 20.31 -5.43
N ALA A 89 0.71 19.09 -5.91
CA ALA A 89 1.40 18.83 -7.17
C ALA A 89 0.55 19.29 -8.37
N GLU A 90 -0.78 19.07 -8.35
CA GLU A 90 -1.70 19.57 -9.38
C GLU A 90 -1.72 21.08 -9.43
N ASP A 91 -1.74 21.75 -8.28
CA ASP A 91 -1.78 23.22 -8.16
C ASP A 91 -0.56 23.89 -8.82
N ILE A 92 0.59 23.20 -8.88
CA ILE A 92 1.79 23.67 -9.56
C ILE A 92 1.95 23.10 -10.97
N GLY A 93 0.90 22.48 -11.53
CA GLY A 93 0.82 22.06 -12.94
C GLY A 93 1.20 20.63 -13.24
N HIS A 94 1.43 19.77 -12.24
CA HIS A 94 1.63 18.33 -12.47
C HIS A 94 0.30 17.63 -12.76
N LYS A 95 0.35 16.65 -13.65
CA LYS A 95 -0.78 15.77 -13.90
C LYS A 95 -0.72 14.57 -12.95
N ILE A 96 -1.74 14.38 -12.14
CA ILE A 96 -1.91 13.19 -11.33
C ILE A 96 -2.70 12.15 -12.13
N THR A 97 -2.16 10.93 -12.21
CA THR A 97 -2.89 9.79 -12.79
C THR A 97 -3.95 9.31 -11.82
N GLU A 98 -4.96 8.63 -12.34
CA GLU A 98 -6.01 8.05 -11.51
C GLU A 98 -5.43 7.14 -10.41
N LEU A 99 -5.90 7.35 -9.18
CA LEU A 99 -5.40 6.64 -8.01
C LEU A 99 -6.27 5.43 -7.71
N HIS A 100 -5.65 4.26 -7.67
CA HIS A 100 -6.32 3.00 -7.33
C HIS A 100 -5.74 2.41 -6.04
N PRO A 101 -6.56 1.74 -5.21
CA PRO A 101 -6.04 0.98 -4.08
C PRO A 101 -5.11 -0.14 -4.56
N ALA A 102 -3.87 -0.17 -4.08
CA ALA A 102 -2.84 -1.11 -4.54
C ALA A 102 -2.59 -2.28 -3.57
N MET A 103 -2.86 -2.10 -2.28
CA MET A 103 -2.68 -3.12 -1.24
C MET A 103 -3.90 -3.15 -0.33
N MET A 104 -4.87 -3.99 -0.63
CA MET A 104 -6.10 -4.09 0.15
C MET A 104 -6.69 -5.50 0.11
N PRO A 105 -7.44 -5.92 1.15
CA PRO A 105 -8.28 -7.10 1.07
C PRO A 105 -9.34 -6.97 -0.03
N LEU A 106 -9.70 -8.09 -0.65
CA LEU A 106 -10.74 -8.14 -1.65
C LEU A 106 -12.05 -8.69 -1.04
N LYS A 107 -13.14 -7.97 -1.27
CA LYS A 107 -14.48 -8.41 -0.90
C LYS A 107 -15.01 -9.36 -1.96
N THR A 108 -15.65 -10.46 -1.55
CA THR A 108 -16.25 -11.41 -2.48
C THR A 108 -17.77 -11.26 -2.52
N LYS A 109 -18.36 -11.62 -3.65
CA LYS A 109 -19.80 -11.75 -3.81
C LYS A 109 -20.31 -13.01 -3.12
N GLU A 110 -19.52 -14.07 -3.17
CA GLU A 110 -19.80 -15.35 -2.56
C GLU A 110 -19.72 -15.27 -1.03
N THR A 111 -20.75 -15.79 -0.37
CA THR A 111 -20.84 -15.79 1.10
C THR A 111 -20.19 -17.01 1.74
N TRP A 112 -19.96 -18.10 0.98
CA TRP A 112 -19.34 -19.32 1.50
C TRP A 112 -17.93 -19.09 2.07
N VAL A 113 -17.23 -18.04 1.63
CA VAL A 113 -15.90 -17.66 2.15
C VAL A 113 -15.89 -17.50 3.67
N ALA A 114 -16.99 -17.07 4.26
CA ALA A 114 -17.14 -16.93 5.70
C ALA A 114 -17.06 -18.27 6.44
N ASN A 115 -17.51 -19.37 5.80
CA ASN A 115 -17.45 -20.71 6.35
C ASN A 115 -16.07 -21.36 6.21
N CYS A 116 -15.24 -20.84 5.29
CA CYS A 116 -13.87 -21.29 5.09
C CYS A 116 -12.87 -20.51 5.96
N ARG A 117 -13.34 -19.74 6.91
CA ARG A 117 -12.51 -18.97 7.84
C ARG A 117 -11.67 -19.91 8.70
N ALA A 118 -10.38 -19.89 8.47
CA ALA A 118 -9.41 -20.75 9.14
C ALA A 118 -8.06 -20.02 9.19
N ASP A 119 -7.04 -20.74 9.56
CA ASP A 119 -5.66 -20.32 9.47
C ASP A 119 -5.22 -20.02 8.03
N THR A 120 -4.02 -19.51 7.89
CA THR A 120 -3.42 -19.18 6.59
C THR A 120 -3.28 -20.43 5.72
N ILE A 121 -3.79 -20.35 4.49
CA ILE A 121 -3.58 -21.37 3.46
C ILE A 121 -2.35 -20.96 2.65
N ALA A 122 -1.29 -21.75 2.77
CA ALA A 122 -0.01 -21.44 2.13
C ALA A 122 0.01 -21.79 0.64
N LYS A 123 0.76 -20.99 -0.14
CA LYS A 123 1.11 -21.27 -1.54
C LYS A 123 -0.09 -21.39 -2.49
N VAL A 124 -1.13 -20.58 -2.25
CA VAL A 124 -2.28 -20.47 -3.16
C VAL A 124 -1.88 -19.72 -4.42
N GLU A 125 -2.41 -20.11 -5.58
CA GLU A 125 -2.34 -19.30 -6.80
C GLU A 125 -3.70 -18.66 -7.05
N LEU A 126 -3.74 -17.32 -7.13
CA LEU A 126 -4.86 -16.52 -7.61
C LEU A 126 -4.67 -16.20 -9.08
N ARG A 127 -5.74 -16.26 -9.87
CA ARG A 127 -5.73 -15.89 -11.28
C ARG A 127 -7.02 -15.17 -11.66
N VAL A 128 -6.89 -14.12 -12.49
CA VAL A 128 -8.06 -13.46 -13.10
C VAL A 128 -8.68 -14.37 -14.16
N ASN A 129 -9.99 -14.63 -14.07
CA ASN A 129 -10.74 -15.45 -15.03
C ASN A 129 -11.49 -14.60 -16.06
N LEU A 130 -10.84 -13.60 -16.63
CA LEU A 130 -11.34 -12.83 -17.76
C LEU A 130 -10.53 -13.16 -19.02
N LYS A 131 -11.19 -13.36 -20.19
CA LYS A 131 -10.52 -13.79 -21.43
C LYS A 131 -9.28 -12.97 -21.78
N LYS A 132 -9.36 -11.64 -21.63
CA LYS A 132 -8.26 -10.70 -21.94
C LYS A 132 -7.17 -10.62 -20.87
N HIS A 133 -7.43 -11.13 -19.66
CA HIS A 133 -6.58 -10.94 -18.46
C HIS A 133 -6.09 -12.26 -17.83
N LYS A 134 -6.19 -13.37 -18.53
CA LYS A 134 -5.81 -14.73 -18.04
C LYS A 134 -4.34 -14.86 -17.61
N LYS A 135 -3.47 -13.95 -18.04
CA LYS A 135 -2.06 -13.93 -17.66
C LYS A 135 -1.83 -13.33 -16.27
N LEU A 136 -2.80 -12.57 -15.76
CA LEU A 136 -2.70 -11.97 -14.43
C LEU A 136 -2.93 -13.07 -13.38
N LYS A 137 -1.88 -13.35 -12.65
CA LYS A 137 -1.86 -14.33 -11.57
C LYS A 137 -0.78 -13.99 -10.54
N GLU A 138 -1.02 -14.40 -9.31
CA GLU A 138 -0.10 -14.20 -8.19
C GLU A 138 -0.10 -15.45 -7.29
N LYS A 139 1.00 -15.69 -6.57
CA LYS A 139 1.16 -16.81 -5.65
C LYS A 139 1.56 -16.31 -4.27
N GLY A 140 0.98 -16.93 -3.25
CA GLY A 140 1.32 -16.61 -1.87
C GLY A 140 0.28 -17.16 -0.90
N ASP A 141 0.34 -16.70 0.33
CA ASP A 141 -0.53 -17.15 1.40
C ASP A 141 -1.87 -16.41 1.37
N LEU A 142 -2.94 -17.17 1.53
CA LEU A 142 -4.33 -16.72 1.51
C LEU A 142 -4.99 -16.90 2.87
N ILE A 143 -5.85 -15.96 3.23
CA ILE A 143 -6.71 -16.06 4.42
C ILE A 143 -8.14 -15.71 4.00
N PHE A 144 -9.09 -16.61 4.26
CA PHE A 144 -10.52 -16.31 4.14
C PHE A 144 -10.99 -15.46 5.32
N THR A 145 -11.85 -14.48 5.03
CA THR A 145 -12.45 -13.61 6.04
C THR A 145 -13.98 -13.74 6.03
N LYS A 146 -14.64 -13.05 6.92
CA LYS A 146 -16.10 -13.03 6.95
C LYS A 146 -16.74 -12.51 5.65
N THR A 147 -16.05 -11.64 4.92
CA THR A 147 -16.60 -10.90 3.78
C THR A 147 -15.78 -11.01 2.50
N GLY A 148 -14.73 -11.84 2.49
CA GLY A 148 -13.85 -11.94 1.33
C GLY A 148 -12.53 -12.64 1.63
N ILE A 149 -11.49 -12.19 0.96
CA ILE A 149 -10.14 -12.78 1.02
C ILE A 149 -9.08 -11.73 1.36
N ARG A 150 -8.06 -12.12 2.08
CA ARG A 150 -6.88 -11.34 2.41
C ARG A 150 -5.63 -12.23 2.44
N GLY A 151 -4.53 -11.69 2.86
CA GLY A 151 -3.23 -12.37 2.93
C GLY A 151 -2.25 -11.84 1.88
N PRO A 152 -0.97 -12.19 1.96
CA PRO A 152 0.06 -11.70 1.06
C PRO A 152 -0.32 -11.78 -0.41
N VAL A 153 -0.81 -12.93 -0.89
CA VAL A 153 -1.20 -13.10 -2.30
C VAL A 153 -2.28 -12.11 -2.74
N VAL A 154 -3.22 -11.77 -1.85
CA VAL A 154 -4.32 -10.86 -2.17
C VAL A 154 -3.83 -9.42 -2.17
N LEU A 155 -2.99 -9.04 -1.19
CA LEU A 155 -2.44 -7.70 -1.07
C LEU A 155 -1.56 -7.36 -2.28
N ASP A 156 -0.69 -8.29 -2.68
CA ASP A 156 0.21 -8.09 -3.83
C ASP A 156 -0.55 -8.08 -5.16
N PHE A 157 -1.66 -8.85 -5.25
CA PHE A 157 -2.48 -8.95 -6.46
C PHE A 157 -3.53 -7.84 -6.57
N ALA A 158 -3.86 -7.15 -5.50
CA ALA A 158 -4.91 -6.13 -5.48
C ALA A 158 -4.68 -5.03 -6.52
N ARG A 159 -3.45 -4.57 -6.71
CA ARG A 159 -3.09 -3.54 -7.70
C ARG A 159 -3.44 -3.92 -9.15
N GLU A 160 -3.46 -5.22 -9.46
CA GLU A 160 -3.84 -5.72 -10.79
C GLU A 160 -5.36 -5.89 -10.91
N VAL A 161 -6.04 -6.15 -9.80
CA VAL A 161 -7.48 -6.43 -9.75
C VAL A 161 -8.32 -5.16 -9.64
N THR A 162 -7.87 -4.16 -8.88
CA THR A 162 -8.66 -2.95 -8.61
C THR A 162 -9.02 -2.15 -9.86
N PRO A 163 -8.13 -1.92 -10.84
CA PRO A 163 -8.50 -1.26 -12.08
C PRO A 163 -9.51 -2.07 -12.92
N LEU A 164 -9.47 -3.40 -12.79
CA LEU A 164 -10.45 -4.27 -13.46
C LEU A 164 -11.81 -4.21 -12.76
N LEU A 165 -11.84 -4.08 -11.43
CA LEU A 165 -13.10 -3.90 -10.69
C LEU A 165 -13.80 -2.61 -11.09
N GLU A 166 -13.09 -1.52 -11.27
CA GLU A 166 -13.65 -0.26 -11.76
C GLU A 166 -14.22 -0.39 -13.16
N LYS A 167 -13.50 -1.11 -14.02
CA LYS A 167 -13.91 -1.30 -15.41
C LYS A 167 -15.08 -2.27 -15.60
N TYR A 168 -15.15 -3.34 -14.82
CA TYR A 168 -16.08 -4.46 -15.03
C TYR A 168 -17.11 -4.60 -13.90
N GLY A 169 -17.01 -3.85 -12.80
CA GLY A 169 -17.85 -3.94 -11.62
C GLY A 169 -17.55 -5.16 -10.74
N GLU A 170 -17.27 -6.31 -11.35
CA GLU A 170 -16.83 -7.54 -10.68
C GLU A 170 -15.74 -8.25 -11.49
N VAL A 171 -14.84 -8.94 -10.80
CA VAL A 171 -13.73 -9.68 -11.41
C VAL A 171 -13.74 -11.12 -10.90
N PRO A 172 -14.07 -12.09 -11.76
CA PRO A 172 -14.01 -13.49 -11.36
C PRO A 172 -12.56 -13.92 -11.17
N LEU A 173 -12.28 -14.52 -10.01
CA LEU A 173 -10.97 -15.07 -9.65
C LEU A 173 -11.03 -16.59 -9.60
N LEU A 174 -10.01 -17.25 -10.11
CA LEU A 174 -9.77 -18.67 -9.90
C LEU A 174 -8.76 -18.85 -8.76
N LEU A 175 -9.11 -19.73 -7.85
CA LEU A 175 -8.34 -20.08 -6.68
C LEU A 175 -7.78 -21.50 -6.84
N ASN A 176 -6.47 -21.62 -6.96
CA ASN A 176 -5.80 -22.93 -6.95
C ASN A 176 -5.19 -23.19 -5.56
N LEU A 177 -5.77 -24.12 -4.83
CA LEU A 177 -5.34 -24.52 -3.48
C LEU A 177 -4.40 -25.74 -3.49
N THR A 178 -4.17 -26.33 -4.65
CA THR A 178 -3.47 -27.64 -4.77
C THR A 178 -1.95 -27.53 -4.66
N LYS A 179 -1.42 -26.35 -4.42
CA LYS A 179 0.04 -26.10 -4.30
C LYS A 179 0.86 -26.56 -5.52
N GLY A 180 0.22 -26.67 -6.69
CA GLY A 180 0.87 -27.17 -7.91
C GLY A 180 0.89 -28.69 -8.04
N MET A 181 0.12 -29.42 -7.21
CA MET A 181 -0.08 -30.87 -7.39
C MET A 181 -0.76 -31.14 -8.74
N ASN A 182 -0.39 -32.24 -9.36
CA ASN A 182 -1.06 -32.72 -10.57
C ASN A 182 -2.39 -33.42 -10.20
N GLU A 183 -3.21 -33.74 -11.21
CA GLU A 183 -4.54 -34.32 -11.01
C GLU A 183 -4.48 -35.70 -10.34
N GLU A 184 -3.46 -36.52 -10.64
CA GLU A 184 -3.24 -37.83 -10.01
C GLU A 184 -2.98 -37.70 -8.50
N SER A 185 -2.06 -36.79 -8.12
CA SER A 185 -1.74 -36.53 -6.70
C SER A 185 -2.88 -35.90 -5.89
N ILE A 186 -3.96 -35.44 -6.54
CA ILE A 186 -5.13 -34.89 -5.87
C ILE A 186 -6.20 -35.98 -5.67
N ARG A 187 -6.18 -37.02 -6.51
CA ARG A 187 -7.15 -38.14 -6.44
C ARG A 187 -6.73 -39.25 -5.46
N GLU A 188 -5.46 -39.32 -5.09
CA GLU A 188 -4.95 -40.16 -4.03
C GLU A 188 -5.21 -39.55 -2.63
#